data_3c6f849aafcda26f72e52264bd7cefd4
#
_entry.id   3c6f849aafcda26f72e52264bd7cefd4
#
_cell.length_a   1.000
_cell.length_b   1.000
_cell.length_c   1.000
_cell.angle_alpha   90.00
_cell.angle_beta   90.00
_cell.angle_gamma   90.00
#
_symmetry.space_group_name_H-M   'P 1'
#
loop_
_entity.id
_entity.type
_entity.pdbx_description
1 polymer ?
#
loop_
_entity_poly.entity_id
_entity_poly.type
_entity_poly.pdbx_seq_one_letter_code
_entity_poly.pdbx_strand_id
1 'polypeptide(L)'
;MSANKSLNIPTHYNKFHILTHWLVVVIILFQMITGDKIALEFLALRNEAITNNGNTSNSQFHILGGVFIFLLMAVRIFLRIKFGVPTPTKKTNALLKFLSIFVHLGIYFILFAIPITGLLAFSTVNIDLGIAHKILVNILYLFIITHLIGVAYHQIFIGIILCKG
;
A
#
# COMPACT_ATOMS: atom_id res chain seq x y z
N MET A 1 6.43 -43.73 -7.96
CA MET A 1 6.04 -43.29 -6.61
C MET A 1 5.96 -41.76 -6.65
N SER A 2 4.77 -41.23 -6.86
CA SER A 2 4.51 -39.77 -6.86
C SER A 2 4.34 -39.33 -5.42
N ALA A 3 5.32 -38.57 -4.88
CA ALA A 3 5.21 -37.95 -3.56
C ALA A 3 4.15 -36.86 -3.64
N ASN A 4 2.98 -37.16 -3.11
CA ASN A 4 1.90 -36.17 -2.92
C ASN A 4 2.36 -35.17 -1.90
N LYS A 5 2.97 -34.06 -2.36
CA LYS A 5 3.39 -32.93 -1.53
C LYS A 5 2.10 -32.22 -1.11
N SER A 6 1.50 -32.68 -0.01
CA SER A 6 0.40 -31.96 0.64
C SER A 6 0.87 -30.52 0.90
N LEU A 7 0.33 -29.57 0.14
CA LEU A 7 0.56 -28.16 0.36
C LEU A 7 0.01 -27.84 1.77
N ASN A 8 0.91 -27.68 2.74
CA ASN A 8 0.56 -27.21 4.08
C ASN A 8 0.06 -25.77 3.96
N ILE A 9 -1.25 -25.63 3.73
CA ILE A 9 -1.90 -24.31 3.69
C ILE A 9 -1.95 -23.80 5.13
N PRO A 10 -1.36 -22.63 5.40
CA PRO A 10 -1.34 -22.09 6.76
C PRO A 10 -2.76 -21.76 7.24
N THR A 11 -3.06 -22.05 8.50
CA THR A 11 -4.34 -21.70 9.15
C THR A 11 -4.37 -20.27 9.64
N HIS A 12 -3.22 -19.66 9.89
CA HIS A 12 -3.04 -18.30 10.37
C HIS A 12 -1.95 -17.56 9.61
N TYR A 13 -2.05 -16.23 9.59
CA TYR A 13 -0.98 -15.39 9.03
C TYR A 13 0.27 -15.45 9.92
N ASN A 14 1.44 -15.43 9.29
CA ASN A 14 2.70 -15.29 9.99
C ASN A 14 2.76 -13.91 10.68
N LYS A 15 3.32 -13.84 11.90
CA LYS A 15 3.47 -12.58 12.67
C LYS A 15 4.17 -11.47 11.89
N PHE A 16 5.16 -11.82 11.06
CA PHE A 16 5.83 -10.85 10.19
C PHE A 16 4.89 -10.26 9.12
N HIS A 17 3.94 -11.03 8.60
CA HIS A 17 2.90 -10.53 7.69
C HIS A 17 2.03 -9.46 8.36
N ILE A 18 1.64 -9.72 9.60
CA ILE A 18 0.80 -8.79 10.38
C ILE A 18 1.59 -7.53 10.70
N LEU A 19 2.83 -7.68 11.18
CA LEU A 19 3.70 -6.56 11.50
C LEU A 19 3.96 -5.65 10.29
N THR A 20 4.37 -6.22 9.15
CA THR A 20 4.63 -5.45 7.93
C THR A 20 3.36 -4.78 7.39
N HIS A 21 2.18 -5.38 7.57
CA HIS A 21 0.91 -4.73 7.22
C HIS A 21 0.70 -3.44 8.03
N TRP A 22 0.81 -3.52 9.34
CA TRP A 22 0.58 -2.37 10.21
C TRP A 22 1.64 -1.28 10.03
N LEU A 23 2.90 -1.65 9.77
CA LEU A 23 3.94 -0.67 9.41
C LEU A 23 3.59 0.10 8.14
N VAL A 24 3.12 -0.59 7.09
CA VAL A 24 2.66 0.06 5.85
C VAL A 24 1.49 1.00 6.15
N VAL A 25 0.51 0.58 6.95
CA VAL A 25 -0.64 1.43 7.33
C VAL A 25 -0.18 2.72 8.01
N VAL A 26 0.70 2.61 9.01
CA VAL A 26 1.22 3.79 9.74
C VAL A 26 1.96 4.75 8.81
N ILE A 27 2.82 4.22 7.93
CA ILE A 27 3.57 5.07 6.99
C ILE A 27 2.63 5.71 5.97
N ILE A 28 1.61 5.01 5.46
CA ILE A 28 0.60 5.59 4.56
C ILE A 28 -0.12 6.75 5.24
N LEU A 29 -0.56 6.59 6.49
CA LEU A 29 -1.22 7.68 7.24
C LEU A 29 -0.30 8.89 7.37
N PHE A 30 0.99 8.70 7.66
CA PHE A 30 1.97 9.78 7.69
C PHE A 30 2.12 10.46 6.32
N GLN A 31 2.19 9.69 5.24
CA GLN A 31 2.27 10.22 3.88
C GLN A 31 1.04 11.04 3.48
N MET A 32 -0.15 10.62 3.92
CA MET A 32 -1.39 11.36 3.69
C MET A 32 -1.37 12.74 4.35
N ILE A 33 -0.85 12.82 5.59
CA ILE A 33 -0.79 14.09 6.35
C ILE A 33 0.26 15.06 5.75
N THR A 34 1.35 14.53 5.21
CA THR A 34 2.47 15.34 4.69
C THR A 34 2.35 15.69 3.21
N GLY A 35 1.50 14.98 2.45
CA GLY A 35 1.46 15.04 0.98
C GLY A 35 1.14 16.42 0.40
N ASP A 36 0.23 17.18 1.00
CA ASP A 36 -0.14 18.50 0.48
C ASP A 36 0.98 19.53 0.62
N LYS A 37 1.77 19.45 1.69
CA LYS A 37 2.93 20.34 1.88
C LYS A 37 3.99 20.12 0.81
N ILE A 38 4.20 18.88 0.42
CA ILE A 38 5.17 18.49 -0.63
C ILE A 38 4.73 18.93 -2.01
N ALA A 39 3.43 18.92 -2.29
CA ALA A 39 2.90 19.47 -3.53
C ALA A 39 3.25 20.94 -3.70
N LEU A 40 3.19 21.73 -2.62
CA LEU A 40 3.60 23.15 -2.63
C LEU A 40 5.10 23.31 -2.83
N GLU A 41 5.94 22.50 -2.17
CA GLU A 41 7.40 22.51 -2.36
C GLU A 41 7.76 22.14 -3.81
N PHE A 42 7.10 21.16 -4.39
CA PHE A 42 7.30 20.73 -5.78
C PHE A 42 6.97 21.86 -6.77
N LEU A 43 5.84 22.56 -6.58
CA LEU A 43 5.45 23.69 -7.41
C LEU A 43 6.43 24.85 -7.27
N ALA A 44 6.94 25.10 -6.07
CA ALA A 44 7.92 26.15 -5.82
C ALA A 44 9.27 25.84 -6.50
N LEU A 45 9.75 24.58 -6.45
CA LEU A 45 10.94 24.13 -7.19
C LEU A 45 10.80 24.37 -8.68
N ARG A 46 9.63 24.06 -9.24
CA ARG A 46 9.35 24.24 -10.67
C ARG A 46 9.41 25.70 -11.10
N ASN A 47 8.92 26.61 -10.27
CA ASN A 47 8.83 28.03 -10.59
C ASN A 47 10.12 28.80 -10.27
N GLU A 48 11.23 28.09 -9.95
CA GLU A 48 12.50 28.70 -9.53
C GLU A 48 12.35 29.69 -8.36
N ALA A 49 11.19 29.62 -7.66
CA ALA A 49 10.86 30.53 -6.55
C ALA A 49 11.62 30.20 -5.27
N ILE A 50 12.33 29.10 -5.22
CA ILE A 50 13.17 28.68 -4.09
C ILE A 50 14.61 29.08 -4.37
N THR A 51 14.92 30.34 -4.17
CA THR A 51 16.30 30.75 -3.91
C THR A 51 16.66 30.37 -2.48
N ASN A 52 17.51 29.38 -2.33
CA ASN A 52 18.42 29.09 -1.21
C ASN A 52 17.91 28.91 0.23
N ASN A 53 16.62 29.02 0.56
CA ASN A 53 16.11 28.84 1.93
C ASN A 53 14.89 27.89 2.03
N GLY A 54 14.63 27.06 1.04
CA GLY A 54 13.55 26.08 1.11
C GLY A 54 13.86 25.03 2.18
N ASN A 55 13.01 24.97 3.20
CA ASN A 55 13.09 23.98 4.25
C ASN A 55 12.75 22.58 3.66
N THR A 56 13.74 21.94 3.06
CA THR A 56 13.64 20.65 2.32
C THR A 56 13.35 19.45 3.22
N SER A 57 13.21 19.66 4.53
CA SER A 57 13.05 18.54 5.48
C SER A 57 11.74 17.78 5.27
N ASN A 58 10.64 18.43 4.90
CA ASN A 58 9.35 17.76 4.71
C ASN A 58 9.36 16.84 3.49
N SER A 59 9.94 17.30 2.37
CA SER A 59 10.08 16.49 1.15
C SER A 59 10.96 15.26 1.38
N GLN A 60 12.06 15.40 2.14
CA GLN A 60 12.92 14.28 2.45
C GLN A 60 12.19 13.18 3.24
N PHE A 61 11.43 13.52 4.28
CA PHE A 61 10.66 12.54 5.04
C PHE A 61 9.58 11.85 4.21
N HIS A 62 8.92 12.58 3.32
CA HIS A 62 7.95 11.98 2.41
C HIS A 62 8.62 11.04 1.41
N ILE A 63 9.70 11.44 0.77
CA ILE A 63 10.44 10.61 -0.17
C ILE A 63 10.96 9.34 0.54
N LEU A 64 11.57 9.48 1.72
CA LEU A 64 12.02 8.34 2.51
C LEU A 64 10.87 7.41 2.88
N GLY A 65 9.74 7.95 3.33
CA GLY A 65 8.55 7.15 3.63
C GLY A 65 8.02 6.40 2.41
N GLY A 66 8.05 7.01 1.22
CA GLY A 66 7.72 6.35 -0.04
C GLY A 66 8.66 5.19 -0.36
N VAL A 67 9.97 5.37 -0.18
CA VAL A 67 10.97 4.31 -0.34
C VAL A 67 10.74 3.17 0.66
N PHE A 68 10.43 3.49 1.93
CA PHE A 68 10.10 2.49 2.93
C PHE A 68 8.84 1.69 2.57
N ILE A 69 7.78 2.34 2.07
CA ILE A 69 6.59 1.65 1.58
C ILE A 69 6.96 0.67 0.46
N PHE A 70 7.74 1.12 -0.52
CA PHE A 70 8.19 0.28 -1.63
C PHE A 70 8.92 -0.98 -1.14
N LEU A 71 9.88 -0.83 -0.22
CA LEU A 71 10.64 -1.95 0.36
C LEU A 71 9.75 -2.88 1.18
N LEU A 72 8.87 -2.33 2.03
CA LEU A 72 7.93 -3.13 2.82
C LEU A 72 6.96 -3.91 1.94
N MET A 73 6.52 -3.34 0.83
CA MET A 73 5.67 -4.05 -0.13
C MET A 73 6.40 -5.20 -0.82
N ALA A 74 7.68 -5.03 -1.17
CA ALA A 74 8.51 -6.10 -1.69
C ALA A 74 8.64 -7.24 -0.66
N VAL A 75 8.91 -6.90 0.61
CA VAL A 75 8.95 -7.87 1.72
C VAL A 75 7.60 -8.58 1.87
N ARG A 76 6.47 -7.87 1.81
CA ARG A 76 5.13 -8.47 1.92
C ARG A 76 4.84 -9.46 0.80
N ILE A 77 5.23 -9.14 -0.45
CA ILE A 77 5.10 -10.08 -1.57
C ILE A 77 5.97 -11.32 -1.34
N PHE A 78 7.22 -11.13 -0.93
CA PHE A 78 8.13 -12.23 -0.60
C PHE A 78 7.54 -13.14 0.49
N LEU A 79 7.06 -12.55 1.60
CA LEU A 79 6.43 -13.31 2.68
C LEU A 79 5.17 -14.07 2.18
N ARG A 80 4.37 -13.44 1.32
CA ARG A 80 3.18 -14.06 0.73
C ARG A 80 3.51 -15.27 -0.13
N ILE A 81 4.58 -15.18 -0.91
CA ILE A 81 5.05 -16.29 -1.77
C ILE A 81 5.65 -17.40 -0.91
N LYS A 82 6.46 -17.04 0.09
CA LYS A 82 7.19 -18.02 0.92
C LYS A 82 6.30 -18.77 1.90
N PHE A 83 5.38 -18.08 2.57
CA PHE A 83 4.56 -18.66 3.65
C PHE A 83 3.11 -18.94 3.22
N GLY A 84 2.71 -18.49 2.04
CA GLY A 84 1.33 -18.60 1.58
C GLY A 84 0.38 -17.66 2.33
N VAL A 85 -0.89 -17.82 2.04
CA VAL A 85 -1.99 -17.09 2.71
C VAL A 85 -3.04 -18.11 3.17
N PRO A 86 -3.70 -17.89 4.32
CA PRO A 86 -4.81 -18.72 4.75
C PRO A 86 -5.92 -18.74 3.69
N THR A 87 -6.53 -19.90 3.50
CA THR A 87 -7.66 -20.02 2.58
C THR A 87 -8.87 -19.26 3.12
N PRO A 88 -9.60 -18.54 2.25
CA PRO A 88 -10.87 -17.94 2.64
C PRO A 88 -11.83 -19.02 3.15
N THR A 89 -12.58 -18.71 4.18
CA THR A 89 -13.57 -19.63 4.73
C THR A 89 -14.62 -19.99 3.70
N LYS A 90 -15.13 -21.22 3.72
CA LYS A 90 -16.16 -21.76 2.79
C LYS A 90 -17.47 -20.94 2.76
N LYS A 91 -17.69 -20.05 3.73
CA LYS A 91 -18.89 -19.22 3.85
C LYS A 91 -18.89 -17.96 2.98
N THR A 92 -17.79 -17.66 2.28
CA THR A 92 -17.67 -16.44 1.48
C THR A 92 -18.20 -16.66 0.07
N ASN A 93 -19.15 -15.82 -0.38
CA ASN A 93 -19.68 -15.83 -1.75
C ASN A 93 -18.54 -15.59 -2.77
N ALA A 94 -18.65 -16.20 -3.96
CA ALA A 94 -17.66 -16.09 -5.04
C ALA A 94 -17.41 -14.62 -5.45
N LEU A 95 -18.43 -13.78 -5.50
CA LEU A 95 -18.32 -12.36 -5.81
C LEU A 95 -17.48 -11.61 -4.76
N LEU A 96 -17.75 -11.83 -3.48
CA LEU A 96 -17.00 -11.20 -2.39
C LEU A 96 -15.53 -11.65 -2.38
N LYS A 97 -15.28 -12.92 -2.71
CA LYS A 97 -13.92 -13.45 -2.87
C LYS A 97 -13.19 -12.77 -4.03
N PHE A 98 -13.85 -12.63 -5.18
CA PHE A 98 -13.29 -11.94 -6.34
C PHE A 98 -12.98 -10.48 -6.00
N LEU A 99 -13.94 -9.77 -5.41
CA LEU A 99 -13.76 -8.36 -5.01
C LEU A 99 -12.60 -8.19 -4.01
N SER A 100 -12.49 -9.08 -3.03
CA SER A 100 -11.38 -9.07 -2.07
C SER A 100 -10.02 -9.24 -2.77
N ILE A 101 -9.90 -10.18 -3.70
CA ILE A 101 -8.66 -10.40 -4.47
C ILE A 101 -8.34 -9.16 -5.30
N PHE A 102 -9.34 -8.61 -6.01
CA PHE A 102 -9.18 -7.42 -6.85
C PHE A 102 -8.70 -6.21 -6.06
N VAL A 103 -9.32 -5.93 -4.91
CA VAL A 103 -8.95 -4.82 -4.04
C VAL A 103 -7.52 -4.98 -3.51
N HIS A 104 -7.15 -6.16 -3.03
CA HIS A 104 -5.79 -6.39 -2.54
C HIS A 104 -4.75 -6.27 -3.65
N LEU A 105 -5.00 -6.86 -4.82
CA LEU A 105 -4.09 -6.77 -5.95
C LEU A 105 -3.92 -5.32 -6.43
N GLY A 106 -5.04 -4.57 -6.48
CA GLY A 106 -5.02 -3.15 -6.80
C GLY A 106 -4.18 -2.33 -5.82
N ILE A 107 -4.37 -2.54 -4.50
CA ILE A 107 -3.56 -1.89 -3.46
C ILE A 107 -2.08 -2.22 -3.64
N TYR A 108 -1.72 -3.49 -3.86
CA TYR A 108 -0.32 -3.89 -4.11
C TYR A 108 0.27 -3.14 -5.30
N PHE A 109 -0.43 -3.14 -6.44
CA PHE A 109 0.04 -2.46 -7.64
C PHE A 109 0.23 -0.96 -7.43
N ILE A 110 -0.76 -0.30 -6.83
CA ILE A 110 -0.75 1.15 -6.60
C ILE A 110 0.35 1.54 -5.60
N LEU A 111 0.56 0.76 -4.54
CA LEU A 111 1.63 1.02 -3.56
C LEU A 111 3.05 0.82 -4.12
N PHE A 112 3.23 0.15 -5.25
CA PHE A 112 4.48 0.17 -6.01
C PHE A 112 4.56 1.38 -6.96
N ALA A 113 3.46 1.70 -7.65
CA ALA A 113 3.43 2.76 -8.65
C ALA A 113 3.59 4.17 -8.04
N ILE A 114 2.98 4.41 -6.86
CA ILE A 114 3.04 5.72 -6.18
C ILE A 114 4.47 6.15 -5.85
N PRO A 115 5.32 5.37 -5.16
CA PRO A 115 6.69 5.78 -4.87
C PRO A 115 7.54 6.01 -6.13
N ILE A 116 7.35 5.19 -7.17
CA ILE A 116 8.07 5.32 -8.44
C ILE A 116 7.70 6.63 -9.12
N THR A 117 6.40 6.90 -9.28
CA THR A 117 5.94 8.14 -9.95
C THR A 117 6.31 9.38 -9.14
N GLY A 118 6.22 9.34 -7.81
CA GLY A 118 6.61 10.45 -6.95
C GLY A 118 8.11 10.76 -7.00
N LEU A 119 8.95 9.72 -6.93
CA LEU A 119 10.39 9.89 -7.02
C LEU A 119 10.82 10.43 -8.39
N LEU A 120 10.26 9.90 -9.47
CA LEU A 120 10.52 10.38 -10.82
C LEU A 120 10.03 11.83 -11.01
N ALA A 121 8.82 12.15 -10.54
CA ALA A 121 8.29 13.51 -10.60
C ALA A 121 9.23 14.51 -9.92
N PHE A 122 9.69 14.19 -8.72
CA PHE A 122 10.54 15.07 -7.92
C PHE A 122 11.94 15.20 -8.53
N SER A 123 12.57 14.10 -8.95
CA SER A 123 13.93 14.09 -9.50
C SER A 123 14.05 14.76 -10.87
N THR A 124 13.00 14.70 -11.69
CA THR A 124 12.99 15.31 -13.05
C THR A 124 12.20 16.62 -13.11
N VAL A 125 11.64 17.07 -11.99
CA VAL A 125 10.74 18.24 -11.89
C VAL A 125 9.61 18.18 -12.95
N ASN A 126 9.09 16.97 -13.20
CA ASN A 126 8.09 16.71 -14.25
C ASN A 126 6.67 16.77 -13.67
N ILE A 127 5.87 17.72 -14.18
CA ILE A 127 4.53 17.96 -13.68
C ILE A 127 3.54 16.83 -14.02
N ASP A 128 3.68 16.21 -15.20
CA ASP A 128 2.78 15.15 -15.64
C ASP A 128 2.92 13.91 -14.74
N LEU A 129 4.15 13.61 -14.34
CA LEU A 129 4.43 12.57 -13.34
C LEU A 129 3.90 12.95 -11.96
N GLY A 130 3.96 14.22 -11.57
CA GLY A 130 3.35 14.73 -10.34
C GLY A 130 1.82 14.59 -10.34
N ILE A 131 1.18 14.89 -11.47
CA ILE A 131 -0.26 14.68 -11.66
C ILE A 131 -0.61 13.19 -11.60
N ALA A 132 0.14 12.35 -12.30
CA ALA A 132 -0.04 10.90 -12.26
C ALA A 132 0.10 10.34 -10.84
N HIS A 133 1.10 10.79 -10.08
CA HIS A 133 1.27 10.44 -8.67
C HIS A 133 0.02 10.82 -7.84
N LYS A 134 -0.50 12.04 -7.98
CA LYS A 134 -1.69 12.49 -7.25
C LYS A 134 -2.94 11.70 -7.64
N ILE A 135 -3.12 11.35 -8.91
CA ILE A 135 -4.21 10.50 -9.38
C ILE A 135 -4.11 9.10 -8.72
N LEU A 136 -2.93 8.50 -8.71
CA LEU A 136 -2.72 7.19 -8.07
C LEU A 136 -3.00 7.24 -6.56
N VAL A 137 -2.63 8.33 -5.87
CA VAL A 137 -2.97 8.54 -4.46
C VAL A 137 -4.49 8.61 -4.24
N ASN A 138 -5.23 9.31 -5.10
CA ASN A 138 -6.69 9.38 -5.01
C ASN A 138 -7.33 8.00 -5.26
N ILE A 139 -6.80 7.24 -6.22
CA ILE A 139 -7.25 5.86 -6.46
C ILE A 139 -6.93 4.98 -5.25
N LEU A 140 -5.76 5.13 -4.62
CA LEU A 140 -5.42 4.41 -3.39
C LEU A 140 -6.44 4.67 -2.28
N TYR A 141 -6.91 5.92 -2.09
CA TYR A 141 -7.94 6.24 -1.09
C TYR A 141 -9.23 5.45 -1.33
N LEU A 142 -9.66 5.38 -2.59
CA LEU A 142 -10.84 4.58 -2.95
C LEU A 142 -10.66 3.10 -2.61
N PHE A 143 -9.50 2.54 -2.92
CA PHE A 143 -9.18 1.15 -2.61
C PHE A 143 -9.08 0.89 -1.09
N ILE A 144 -8.50 1.81 -0.32
CA ILE A 144 -8.44 1.71 1.15
C ILE A 144 -9.85 1.73 1.75
N ILE A 145 -10.71 2.65 1.31
CA ILE A 145 -12.10 2.73 1.79
C ILE A 145 -12.84 1.43 1.47
N THR A 146 -12.71 0.93 0.24
CA THR A 146 -13.33 -0.34 -0.17
C THR A 146 -12.79 -1.52 0.66
N HIS A 147 -11.49 -1.54 0.93
CA HIS A 147 -10.87 -2.54 1.79
C HIS A 147 -11.43 -2.51 3.21
N LEU A 148 -11.54 -1.33 3.83
CA LEU A 148 -12.08 -1.17 5.17
C LEU A 148 -13.56 -1.59 5.26
N ILE A 149 -14.37 -1.23 4.25
CA ILE A 149 -15.76 -1.68 4.15
C ILE A 149 -15.81 -3.21 4.07
N GLY A 150 -14.96 -3.82 3.24
CA GLY A 150 -14.85 -5.27 3.12
C GLY A 150 -14.48 -5.96 4.44
N VAL A 151 -13.50 -5.42 5.17
CA VAL A 151 -13.09 -5.92 6.50
C VAL A 151 -14.24 -5.82 7.50
N ALA A 152 -14.91 -4.66 7.57
CA ALA A 152 -16.06 -4.45 8.47
C ALA A 152 -17.20 -5.42 8.16
N TYR A 153 -17.53 -5.60 6.88
CA TYR A 153 -18.55 -6.55 6.44
C TYR A 153 -18.23 -7.98 6.87
N HIS A 154 -16.99 -8.45 6.63
CA HIS A 154 -16.56 -9.79 7.03
C HIS A 154 -16.60 -9.97 8.54
N GLN A 155 -16.21 -8.96 9.32
CA GLN A 155 -16.20 -9.04 10.79
C GLN A 155 -17.61 -9.07 11.38
N ILE A 156 -18.52 -8.24 10.86
CA ILE A 156 -19.88 -8.07 11.42
C ILE A 156 -20.80 -9.22 10.98
N PHE A 157 -20.80 -9.54 9.67
CA PHE A 157 -21.80 -10.45 9.09
C PHE A 157 -21.33 -11.90 8.99
N ILE A 158 -20.04 -12.15 8.90
CA ILE A 158 -19.49 -13.51 8.72
C ILE A 158 -18.83 -14.03 10.00
N GLY A 159 -18.59 -13.16 10.99
CA GLY A 159 -18.01 -13.52 12.30
C GLY A 159 -16.56 -14.00 12.21
N ILE A 160 -15.83 -13.59 11.15
CA ILE A 160 -14.45 -13.97 10.94
C ILE A 160 -13.57 -12.85 11.49
N ILE A 161 -12.87 -13.12 12.57
CA ILE A 161 -11.84 -12.21 13.07
C ILE A 161 -10.59 -12.41 12.19
N LEU A 162 -10.42 -11.50 11.22
CA LEU A 162 -9.35 -11.58 10.21
C LEU A 162 -7.93 -11.31 10.76
N CYS A 163 -7.83 -10.80 11.98
CA CYS A 163 -6.57 -10.40 12.62
C CYS A 163 -6.23 -11.18 13.90
N LYS A 164 -6.75 -12.37 14.10
CA LYS A 164 -6.23 -13.26 15.15
C LYS A 164 -4.89 -13.84 14.67
N GLY A 165 -3.80 -13.31 15.21
CA GLY A 165 -2.47 -13.92 15.17
C GLY A 165 -2.32 -14.99 16.24
#